data_b605446a317735bdbc938fb5d92a70fb
#
_entry.id   b605446a317735bdbc938fb5d92a70fb
#
_cell.length_a   1.000
_cell.length_b   1.000
_cell.length_c   1.000
_cell.angle_alpha   90.00
_cell.angle_beta   90.00
_cell.angle_gamma   90.00
#
_symmetry.space_group_name_H-M   'P 1'
#
loop_
_entity.id
_entity.type
_entity.pdbx_description
1 polymer ?
#
loop_
_entity_poly.entity_id
_entity_poly.type
_entity_poly.pdbx_seq_one_letter_code
_entity_poly.pdbx_strand_id
1 'polypeptide(L)'
;MNVRKIMGLNGLWLVLLLSLNTVVSCQSATKQTSSVPSDSFHCVQIPKEQLDFFRQQPPIKFWQKVILLTKDSCIVVHKDSRNMMDVISAKRLDSLVDYSKLEIAAQCYRDSFGYETCELVKFVRGKREFFDFNKVGPLVDDAKKVFDEIGVNPIYAQFILLIESPNNPKARSISGAVGHYQLMPFVAKKYGLVVSGARDDRHDFQLSSMAAAKLMRDYCIPNAQRMAISIGLEPNLDQLWFQLLTMHVYNAGAGNVRKAVAAVGTVRNGEELILKLWKTQAGAFGNSSQNYSQLALASYINYLDWMRE
;
A
#
# COMPACT_ATOMS: atom_id res chain seq x y z
N MET A 1 -7.94 -27.20 -13.42
CA MET A 1 -7.52 -26.68 -12.09
C MET A 1 -6.90 -25.30 -12.29
N ASN A 2 -7.48 -24.27 -11.73
CA ASN A 2 -7.34 -22.88 -12.23
C ASN A 2 -5.97 -22.26 -11.85
N VAL A 3 -5.18 -21.88 -12.84
CA VAL A 3 -3.90 -21.13 -12.74
C VAL A 3 -4.02 -19.84 -11.88
N ARG A 4 -5.23 -19.36 -11.64
CA ARG A 4 -5.52 -18.19 -10.80
C ARG A 4 -5.20 -18.35 -9.30
N LYS A 5 -5.02 -19.59 -8.81
CA LYS A 5 -4.76 -19.86 -7.38
C LYS A 5 -3.30 -19.68 -6.97
N ILE A 6 -2.38 -19.62 -7.92
CA ILE A 6 -0.93 -19.47 -7.67
C ILE A 6 -0.51 -18.00 -7.52
N MET A 7 -1.30 -17.09 -8.07
CA MET A 7 -1.07 -15.64 -7.91
C MET A 7 -1.80 -15.09 -6.69
N GLY A 8 -1.52 -15.59 -5.49
CA GLY A 8 -2.21 -15.26 -4.25
C GLY A 8 -2.16 -13.80 -3.80
N LEU A 9 -2.60 -12.90 -4.64
CA LEU A 9 -3.02 -11.54 -4.32
C LEU A 9 -4.55 -11.50 -4.27
N ASN A 10 -5.13 -12.30 -3.37
CA ASN A 10 -6.57 -12.29 -3.09
C ASN A 10 -6.85 -11.19 -2.06
N GLY A 11 -7.52 -10.20 -2.47
CA GLY A 11 -8.04 -9.14 -1.65
C GLY A 11 -7.80 -7.78 -2.29
N LEU A 12 -8.34 -6.77 -2.03
CA LEU A 12 -8.45 -5.36 -2.41
C LEU A 12 -7.76 -4.89 -3.73
N TRP A 13 -6.61 -5.46 -4.12
CA TRP A 13 -5.80 -5.02 -5.27
C TRP A 13 -6.25 -5.56 -6.64
N LEU A 14 -7.03 -6.65 -6.68
CA LEU A 14 -7.43 -7.26 -7.97
C LEU A 14 -8.63 -6.55 -8.60
N VAL A 15 -9.31 -5.71 -7.89
CA VAL A 15 -10.62 -5.16 -8.26
C VAL A 15 -10.53 -3.86 -9.04
N LEU A 16 -9.48 -3.10 -8.84
CA LEU A 16 -9.26 -1.85 -9.58
C LEU A 16 -8.89 -2.06 -11.07
N LEU A 17 -8.70 -3.31 -11.52
CA LEU A 17 -8.12 -3.62 -12.84
C LEU A 17 -9.06 -4.27 -13.86
N LEU A 18 -10.34 -4.45 -13.55
CA LEU A 18 -11.28 -5.15 -14.47
C LEU A 18 -12.23 -4.26 -15.26
N SER A 19 -12.06 -2.95 -15.28
CA SER A 19 -12.94 -2.06 -16.05
C SER A 19 -12.20 -1.11 -17.00
N LEU A 20 -11.43 -1.64 -17.96
CA LEU A 20 -10.96 -0.86 -19.10
C LEU A 20 -10.72 -1.78 -20.31
N ASN A 21 -11.81 -2.19 -20.93
CA ASN A 21 -11.84 -2.49 -22.36
C ASN A 21 -12.54 -1.32 -23.06
N THR A 22 -11.79 -0.33 -23.49
CA THR A 22 -12.17 0.57 -24.58
C THR A 22 -10.92 0.81 -25.43
N VAL A 23 -11.05 0.32 -26.65
CA VAL A 23 -10.11 0.58 -27.75
C VAL A 23 -10.18 2.07 -28.05
N VAL A 24 -9.07 2.78 -27.94
CA VAL A 24 -8.90 4.10 -28.54
C VAL A 24 -7.62 4.09 -29.36
N SER A 25 -7.80 4.46 -30.64
CA SER A 25 -6.81 4.53 -31.70
C SER A 25 -5.64 5.47 -31.33
N CYS A 26 -4.47 5.02 -31.74
CA CYS A 26 -3.21 5.73 -31.66
C CYS A 26 -3.24 6.97 -32.57
N GLN A 27 -3.13 8.16 -31.99
CA GLN A 27 -2.58 9.34 -32.67
C GLN A 27 -1.34 9.77 -31.91
N SER A 28 -0.23 9.81 -32.62
CA SER A 28 1.07 10.25 -32.14
C SER A 28 1.02 11.74 -31.78
N ALA A 29 1.04 12.03 -30.46
CA ALA A 29 1.27 13.36 -29.94
C ALA A 29 2.73 13.45 -29.48
N THR A 30 3.46 14.36 -30.10
CA THR A 30 4.80 14.82 -29.72
C THR A 30 4.84 15.17 -28.23
N LYS A 31 5.76 14.53 -27.49
CA LYS A 31 6.09 14.86 -26.11
C LYS A 31 6.60 16.29 -26.03
N GLN A 32 5.77 17.23 -25.61
CA GLN A 32 6.24 18.40 -24.90
C GLN A 32 6.51 18.01 -23.46
N THR A 33 7.76 17.82 -23.11
CA THR A 33 8.24 17.77 -21.73
C THR A 33 8.10 19.16 -21.14
N SER A 34 6.96 19.47 -20.54
CA SER A 34 6.87 20.57 -19.58
C SER A 34 7.54 20.08 -18.30
N SER A 35 8.78 20.46 -18.10
CA SER A 35 9.45 20.37 -16.80
C SER A 35 8.70 21.25 -15.82
N VAL A 36 7.86 20.67 -14.98
CA VAL A 36 7.33 21.35 -13.79
C VAL A 36 8.52 21.54 -12.85
N PRO A 37 8.78 22.75 -12.32
CA PRO A 37 9.88 22.98 -11.40
C PRO A 37 9.74 22.07 -10.19
N SER A 38 10.79 21.33 -9.84
CA SER A 38 10.86 20.38 -8.71
C SER A 38 10.73 21.06 -7.32
N ASP A 39 10.69 22.38 -7.27
CA ASP A 39 10.75 23.17 -6.03
C ASP A 39 9.42 23.36 -5.32
N SER A 40 8.30 22.79 -5.80
CA SER A 40 6.96 23.12 -5.27
C SER A 40 6.26 21.97 -4.48
N PHE A 41 6.79 20.76 -4.43
CA PHE A 41 6.10 19.67 -3.73
C PHE A 41 6.63 19.49 -2.29
N HIS A 42 5.81 19.84 -1.32
CA HIS A 42 6.16 19.68 0.08
C HIS A 42 5.78 18.29 0.58
N CYS A 43 6.76 17.41 0.66
CA CYS A 43 6.61 16.13 1.32
C CYS A 43 6.63 16.29 2.85
N VAL A 44 5.75 15.60 3.57
CA VAL A 44 5.85 15.48 5.01
C VAL A 44 7.05 14.60 5.34
N GLN A 45 8.01 15.14 6.08
CA GLN A 45 9.28 14.46 6.36
C GLN A 45 9.16 13.49 7.54
N ILE A 46 9.66 12.30 7.36
CA ILE A 46 9.87 11.31 8.43
C ILE A 46 11.34 11.43 8.87
N PRO A 47 11.66 11.43 10.19
CA PRO A 47 13.02 11.42 10.67
C PRO A 47 13.85 10.29 10.04
N LYS A 48 15.05 10.63 9.59
CA LYS A 48 15.89 9.73 8.80
C LYS A 48 16.15 8.40 9.51
N GLU A 49 16.41 8.42 10.81
CA GLU A 49 16.74 7.25 11.62
C GLU A 49 15.57 6.25 11.64
N GLN A 50 14.35 6.75 11.76
CA GLN A 50 13.13 5.95 11.73
C GLN A 50 12.90 5.36 10.34
N LEU A 51 13.12 6.16 9.30
CA LEU A 51 12.95 5.73 7.92
C LEU A 51 14.00 4.68 7.51
N ASP A 52 15.27 4.87 7.87
CA ASP A 52 16.37 3.99 7.51
C ASP A 52 16.20 2.59 8.12
N PHE A 53 15.67 2.50 9.34
CA PHE A 53 15.36 1.21 9.96
C PHE A 53 14.41 0.36 9.10
N PHE A 54 13.31 0.96 8.67
CA PHE A 54 12.32 0.25 7.86
C PHE A 54 12.74 0.08 6.39
N ARG A 55 13.45 1.06 5.81
CA ARG A 55 13.96 1.01 4.42
C ARG A 55 14.82 -0.24 4.16
N GLN A 56 15.53 -0.73 5.17
CA GLN A 56 16.40 -1.90 5.05
C GLN A 56 15.63 -3.23 5.05
N GLN A 57 14.37 -3.22 5.49
CA GLN A 57 13.59 -4.45 5.63
C GLN A 57 13.25 -5.06 4.25
N PRO A 58 13.40 -6.40 4.08
CA PRO A 58 13.10 -7.06 2.82
C PRO A 58 11.70 -6.78 2.26
N PRO A 59 10.62 -6.73 3.08
CA PRO A 59 9.29 -6.37 2.58
C PRO A 59 9.22 -4.97 1.95
N ILE A 60 9.94 -4.01 2.50
CA ILE A 60 9.96 -2.63 1.96
C ILE A 60 10.71 -2.60 0.64
N LYS A 61 11.91 -3.18 0.57
CA LYS A 61 12.68 -3.30 -0.69
C LYS A 61 11.90 -4.00 -1.78
N PHE A 62 11.19 -5.08 -1.42
CA PHE A 62 10.31 -5.79 -2.35
C PHE A 62 9.21 -4.88 -2.91
N TRP A 63 8.47 -4.17 -2.05
CA TRP A 63 7.39 -3.29 -2.51
C TRP A 63 7.89 -2.09 -3.29
N GLN A 64 9.03 -1.49 -2.91
CA GLN A 64 9.67 -0.44 -3.73
C GLN A 64 9.92 -0.93 -5.15
N LYS A 65 10.45 -2.14 -5.31
CA LYS A 65 10.70 -2.73 -6.62
C LYS A 65 9.41 -3.06 -7.37
N VAL A 66 8.40 -3.61 -6.68
CA VAL A 66 7.08 -3.94 -7.29
C VAL A 66 6.39 -2.70 -7.84
N ILE A 67 6.44 -1.57 -7.10
CA ILE A 67 5.83 -0.29 -7.51
C ILE A 67 6.44 0.20 -8.84
N LEU A 68 7.74 0.05 -9.01
CA LEU A 68 8.48 0.50 -10.19
C LEU A 68 8.59 -0.57 -11.28
N LEU A 69 8.02 -1.76 -11.07
CA LEU A 69 8.19 -2.90 -11.96
C LEU A 69 7.36 -2.74 -13.23
N THR A 70 8.04 -2.75 -14.37
CA THR A 70 7.39 -2.67 -15.69
C THR A 70 6.64 -3.95 -16.04
N LYS A 71 5.67 -3.89 -16.95
CA LYS A 71 4.90 -5.03 -17.44
C LYS A 71 5.74 -6.14 -18.07
N ASP A 72 6.95 -5.80 -18.53
CA ASP A 72 7.86 -6.69 -19.24
C ASP A 72 8.84 -7.41 -18.28
N SER A 73 8.67 -7.21 -16.98
CA SER A 73 9.53 -7.74 -15.92
C SER A 73 8.73 -8.53 -14.88
N CYS A 74 9.41 -9.45 -14.21
CA CYS A 74 8.88 -10.27 -13.12
C CYS A 74 9.92 -10.40 -12.02
N ILE A 75 9.51 -10.20 -10.77
CA ILE A 75 10.35 -10.45 -9.59
C ILE A 75 10.13 -11.90 -9.14
N VAL A 76 11.22 -12.61 -8.90
CA VAL A 76 11.23 -13.89 -8.18
C VAL A 76 11.50 -13.59 -6.71
N VAL A 77 10.64 -14.06 -5.81
CA VAL A 77 10.69 -13.69 -4.40
C VAL A 77 10.31 -14.85 -3.49
N HIS A 78 11.01 -15.00 -2.39
CA HIS A 78 10.61 -15.90 -1.32
C HIS A 78 9.34 -15.34 -0.64
N LYS A 79 8.30 -16.17 -0.52
CA LYS A 79 6.95 -15.73 -0.13
C LYS A 79 6.91 -15.05 1.24
N ASP A 80 7.54 -15.66 2.23
CA ASP A 80 7.33 -15.26 3.63
C ASP A 80 8.33 -14.19 4.09
N SER A 81 9.62 -14.31 3.69
CA SER A 81 10.63 -13.30 4.01
C SER A 81 10.59 -12.07 3.11
N ARG A 82 9.97 -12.17 1.92
CA ARG A 82 10.02 -11.13 0.86
C ARG A 82 11.43 -10.87 0.33
N ASN A 83 12.40 -11.75 0.59
CA ASN A 83 13.70 -11.68 -0.03
C ASN A 83 13.57 -11.85 -1.54
N MET A 84 13.99 -10.83 -2.29
CA MET A 84 14.05 -10.91 -3.76
C MET A 84 15.23 -11.80 -4.16
N MET A 85 14.96 -12.75 -5.04
CA MET A 85 15.92 -13.74 -5.51
C MET A 85 16.42 -13.38 -6.92
N ASP A 86 15.53 -12.84 -7.77
CA ASP A 86 15.87 -12.48 -9.15
C ASP A 86 14.85 -11.50 -9.75
N VAL A 87 15.24 -10.88 -10.88
CA VAL A 87 14.34 -10.12 -11.76
C VAL A 87 14.50 -10.66 -13.16
N ILE A 88 13.47 -11.33 -13.66
CA ILE A 88 13.45 -11.96 -14.97
C ILE A 88 12.54 -11.22 -15.94
N SER A 89 12.71 -11.44 -17.24
CA SER A 89 11.78 -10.90 -18.23
C SER A 89 10.42 -11.61 -18.17
N ALA A 90 9.34 -10.89 -18.51
CA ALA A 90 8.01 -11.46 -18.62
C ALA A 90 7.97 -12.61 -19.66
N LYS A 91 8.74 -12.50 -20.75
CA LYS A 91 8.89 -13.58 -21.74
C LYS A 91 9.43 -14.89 -21.13
N ARG A 92 10.41 -14.78 -20.23
CA ARG A 92 10.94 -15.95 -19.50
C ARG A 92 9.87 -16.55 -18.61
N LEU A 93 9.11 -15.73 -17.88
CA LEU A 93 7.98 -16.22 -17.08
C LEU A 93 6.92 -16.90 -17.98
N ASP A 94 6.59 -16.32 -19.12
CA ASP A 94 5.61 -16.87 -20.06
C ASP A 94 6.06 -18.21 -20.66
N SER A 95 7.37 -18.48 -20.76
CA SER A 95 7.89 -19.80 -21.15
C SER A 95 7.73 -20.86 -20.06
N LEU A 96 7.41 -20.47 -18.82
CA LEU A 96 7.18 -21.35 -17.66
C LEU A 96 5.69 -21.60 -17.41
N VAL A 97 4.81 -21.46 -18.44
CA VAL A 97 3.34 -21.56 -18.30
C VAL A 97 2.87 -22.91 -17.77
N ASP A 98 3.64 -23.96 -18.01
CA ASP A 98 3.38 -25.27 -17.42
C ASP A 98 3.76 -25.28 -15.92
N TYR A 99 2.81 -25.75 -15.09
CA TYR A 99 3.02 -25.86 -13.65
C TYR A 99 4.30 -26.62 -13.28
N SER A 100 4.61 -27.70 -14.03
CA SER A 100 5.82 -28.49 -13.80
C SER A 100 7.09 -27.68 -14.05
N LYS A 101 7.13 -26.88 -15.11
CA LYS A 101 8.26 -26.00 -15.42
C LYS A 101 8.42 -24.89 -14.40
N LEU A 102 7.29 -24.32 -13.95
CA LEU A 102 7.30 -23.28 -12.93
C LEU A 102 7.83 -23.81 -11.59
N GLU A 103 7.43 -25.04 -11.21
CA GLU A 103 7.91 -25.68 -9.98
C GLU A 103 9.37 -26.06 -10.07
N ILE A 104 9.86 -26.57 -11.22
CA ILE A 104 11.30 -26.81 -11.45
C ILE A 104 12.09 -25.52 -11.31
N ALA A 105 11.62 -24.41 -11.91
CA ALA A 105 12.28 -23.12 -11.78
C ALA A 105 12.27 -22.63 -10.33
N ALA A 106 11.15 -22.79 -9.61
CA ALA A 106 11.06 -22.45 -8.19
C ALA A 106 12.04 -23.27 -7.34
N GLN A 107 12.19 -24.59 -7.64
CA GLN A 107 13.16 -25.44 -6.95
C GLN A 107 14.59 -24.98 -7.18
N CYS A 108 14.96 -24.64 -8.42
CA CYS A 108 16.30 -24.09 -8.70
C CYS A 108 16.62 -22.83 -7.88
N TYR A 109 15.62 -21.95 -7.69
CA TYR A 109 15.80 -20.77 -6.84
C TYR A 109 15.93 -21.15 -5.37
N ARG A 110 15.12 -22.10 -4.84
CA ARG A 110 15.26 -22.58 -3.46
C ARG A 110 16.67 -23.13 -3.22
N ASP A 111 17.14 -24.01 -4.09
CA ASP A 111 18.46 -24.63 -3.99
C ASP A 111 19.58 -23.58 -4.01
N SER A 112 19.47 -22.59 -4.92
CA SER A 112 20.50 -21.54 -5.05
C SER A 112 20.58 -20.60 -3.84
N PHE A 113 19.47 -20.45 -3.09
CA PHE A 113 19.37 -19.55 -1.94
C PHE A 113 19.33 -20.29 -0.59
N GLY A 114 19.44 -21.62 -0.59
CA GLY A 114 19.46 -22.45 0.63
C GLY A 114 18.11 -22.52 1.35
N TYR A 115 17.00 -22.43 0.60
CA TYR A 115 15.66 -22.57 1.15
C TYR A 115 15.17 -24.03 1.09
N GLU A 116 14.33 -24.40 2.05
CA GLU A 116 13.69 -25.71 2.11
C GLU A 116 12.72 -25.94 0.94
N THR A 117 12.53 -27.21 0.53
CA THR A 117 11.62 -27.57 -0.57
C THR A 117 10.16 -27.16 -0.31
N CYS A 118 9.74 -27.11 0.96
CA CYS A 118 8.40 -26.67 1.36
C CYS A 118 8.20 -25.16 1.34
N GLU A 119 9.27 -24.37 1.26
CA GLU A 119 9.20 -22.90 1.23
C GLU A 119 8.74 -22.40 -0.13
N LEU A 120 7.86 -21.42 -0.13
CA LEU A 120 7.20 -20.98 -1.35
C LEU A 120 7.96 -19.83 -2.04
N VAL A 121 8.32 -20.07 -3.29
CA VAL A 121 8.81 -19.05 -4.22
C VAL A 121 7.64 -18.50 -5.03
N LYS A 122 7.57 -17.18 -5.19
CA LYS A 122 6.54 -16.50 -6.00
C LYS A 122 7.18 -15.74 -7.14
N PHE A 123 6.46 -15.73 -8.26
CA PHE A 123 6.77 -14.94 -9.45
C PHE A 123 5.76 -13.78 -9.52
N VAL A 124 6.23 -12.56 -9.33
CA VAL A 124 5.41 -11.35 -9.28
C VAL A 124 5.63 -10.55 -10.55
N ARG A 125 4.68 -10.62 -11.46
CA ARG A 125 4.73 -9.89 -12.74
C ARG A 125 4.41 -8.42 -12.52
N GLY A 126 5.16 -7.55 -13.17
CA GLY A 126 4.89 -6.12 -13.23
C GLY A 126 3.58 -5.83 -13.95
N LYS A 127 2.99 -4.71 -13.61
CA LYS A 127 1.76 -4.20 -14.20
C LYS A 127 2.07 -2.90 -14.95
N ARG A 128 1.09 -2.38 -15.70
CA ARG A 128 1.20 -1.05 -16.30
C ARG A 128 1.45 0.00 -15.22
N GLU A 129 2.05 1.10 -15.61
CA GLU A 129 2.29 2.28 -14.77
C GLU A 129 1.07 2.58 -13.88
N PHE A 130 1.19 2.19 -12.62
CA PHE A 130 0.14 2.39 -11.63
C PHE A 130 0.40 3.68 -10.84
N PHE A 131 1.67 3.99 -10.62
CA PHE A 131 2.13 5.14 -9.87
C PHE A 131 2.63 6.23 -10.80
N ASP A 132 1.94 7.37 -10.83
CA ASP A 132 2.37 8.60 -11.51
C ASP A 132 2.52 9.69 -10.46
N PHE A 133 3.73 9.83 -9.94
CA PHE A 133 4.03 10.76 -8.86
C PHE A 133 3.79 12.22 -9.26
N ASN A 134 3.90 12.57 -10.55
CA ASN A 134 3.57 13.92 -11.02
C ASN A 134 2.10 14.30 -10.76
N LYS A 135 1.19 13.33 -10.82
CA LYS A 135 -0.24 13.56 -10.57
C LYS A 135 -0.60 13.51 -9.09
N VAL A 136 0.20 12.83 -8.28
CA VAL A 136 -0.06 12.68 -6.85
C VAL A 136 0.40 13.90 -6.06
N GLY A 137 1.54 14.50 -6.44
CA GLY A 137 2.13 15.62 -5.72
C GLY A 137 1.15 16.76 -5.40
N PRO A 138 0.42 17.33 -6.37
CA PRO A 138 -0.57 18.38 -6.11
C PRO A 138 -1.68 17.96 -5.12
N LEU A 139 -2.10 16.69 -5.19
CA LEU A 139 -3.10 16.15 -4.26
C LEU A 139 -2.57 16.05 -2.84
N VAL A 140 -1.29 15.72 -2.67
CA VAL A 140 -0.65 15.66 -1.35
C VAL A 140 -0.62 17.05 -0.71
N ASP A 141 -0.28 18.09 -1.46
CA ASP A 141 -0.25 19.47 -0.94
C ASP A 141 -1.63 19.97 -0.52
N ASP A 142 -2.65 19.68 -1.30
CA ASP A 142 -4.02 20.06 -0.95
C ASP A 142 -4.56 19.26 0.24
N ALA A 143 -4.28 17.96 0.29
CA ALA A 143 -4.65 17.11 1.43
C ALA A 143 -3.96 17.55 2.72
N LYS A 144 -2.69 17.97 2.63
CA LYS A 144 -1.91 18.47 3.77
C LYS A 144 -2.64 19.61 4.48
N LYS A 145 -3.13 20.61 3.74
CA LYS A 145 -3.89 21.74 4.30
C LYS A 145 -5.11 21.26 5.09
N VAL A 146 -5.88 20.34 4.51
CA VAL A 146 -7.09 19.79 5.13
C VAL A 146 -6.77 19.01 6.41
N PHE A 147 -5.71 18.20 6.40
CA PHE A 147 -5.32 17.40 7.56
C PHE A 147 -4.78 18.29 8.68
N ASP A 148 -3.96 19.29 8.36
CA ASP A 148 -3.45 20.28 9.32
C ASP A 148 -4.58 21.06 9.98
N GLU A 149 -5.59 21.53 9.20
CA GLU A 149 -6.78 22.24 9.74
C GLU A 149 -7.60 21.37 10.70
N ILE A 150 -7.62 20.05 10.50
CA ILE A 150 -8.34 19.12 11.39
C ILE A 150 -7.46 18.67 12.58
N GLY A 151 -6.18 19.04 12.60
CA GLY A 151 -5.23 18.68 13.63
C GLY A 151 -4.74 17.23 13.54
N VAL A 152 -4.58 16.71 12.32
CA VAL A 152 -4.08 15.37 12.04
C VAL A 152 -2.79 15.48 11.23
N ASN A 153 -1.75 14.75 11.64
CA ASN A 153 -0.48 14.74 10.93
C ASN A 153 -0.70 14.39 9.44
N PRO A 154 -0.30 15.26 8.50
CA PRO A 154 -0.55 15.07 7.07
C PRO A 154 0.14 13.85 6.46
N ILE A 155 1.07 13.22 7.16
CA ILE A 155 1.72 11.98 6.72
C ILE A 155 0.69 10.88 6.39
N TYR A 156 -0.43 10.85 7.11
CA TYR A 156 -1.50 9.89 6.86
C TYR A 156 -2.17 10.13 5.50
N ALA A 157 -2.43 11.40 5.15
CA ALA A 157 -2.94 11.74 3.82
C ALA A 157 -1.99 11.28 2.73
N GLN A 158 -0.70 11.57 2.89
CA GLN A 158 0.32 11.18 1.93
C GLN A 158 0.41 9.67 1.75
N PHE A 159 0.44 8.89 2.85
CA PHE A 159 0.41 7.44 2.77
C PHE A 159 -0.81 6.92 2.01
N ILE A 160 -2.01 7.42 2.31
CA ILE A 160 -3.25 6.97 1.68
C ILE A 160 -3.26 7.31 0.19
N LEU A 161 -2.96 8.55 -0.18
CA LEU A 161 -2.99 9.00 -1.57
C LEU A 161 -1.98 8.28 -2.46
N LEU A 162 -0.83 7.89 -1.89
CA LEU A 162 0.20 7.14 -2.62
C LEU A 162 -0.21 5.69 -2.93
N ILE A 163 -1.22 5.12 -2.25
CA ILE A 163 -1.54 3.69 -2.38
C ILE A 163 -2.98 3.37 -2.77
N GLU A 164 -3.96 4.20 -2.41
CA GLU A 164 -5.38 3.83 -2.61
C GLU A 164 -5.86 4.08 -4.04
N SER A 165 -5.60 5.26 -4.57
CA SER A 165 -6.01 5.56 -5.94
C SER A 165 -5.15 6.67 -6.55
N PRO A 166 -3.85 6.43 -6.77
CA PRO A 166 -2.90 7.49 -7.08
C PRO A 166 -3.30 8.37 -8.27
N ASN A 167 -4.26 7.98 -9.10
CA ASN A 167 -4.68 8.77 -10.26
C ASN A 167 -6.15 8.61 -10.65
N ASN A 168 -6.98 7.98 -9.80
CA ASN A 168 -8.35 7.68 -10.20
C ASN A 168 -9.38 8.09 -9.13
N PRO A 169 -9.92 9.33 -9.21
CA PRO A 169 -10.97 9.79 -8.29
C PRO A 169 -12.26 8.95 -8.37
N LYS A 170 -12.43 8.20 -9.47
CA LYS A 170 -13.58 7.31 -9.68
C LYS A 170 -13.29 5.86 -9.29
N ALA A 171 -12.14 5.59 -8.67
CA ALA A 171 -11.81 4.26 -8.20
C ALA A 171 -12.89 3.70 -7.28
N ARG A 172 -13.30 2.45 -7.55
CA ARG A 172 -14.29 1.73 -6.74
C ARG A 172 -13.79 0.32 -6.46
N SER A 173 -13.75 -0.06 -5.19
CA SER A 173 -13.45 -1.43 -4.79
C SER A 173 -14.67 -2.36 -4.89
N ILE A 174 -14.45 -3.67 -4.92
CA ILE A 174 -15.55 -4.67 -4.85
C ILE A 174 -16.36 -4.48 -3.55
N SER A 175 -15.68 -4.11 -2.47
CA SER A 175 -16.31 -3.88 -1.16
C SER A 175 -17.11 -2.58 -1.10
N GLY A 176 -17.08 -1.75 -2.16
CA GLY A 176 -17.82 -0.50 -2.25
C GLY A 176 -17.08 0.72 -1.70
N ALA A 177 -15.79 0.62 -1.42
CA ALA A 177 -14.95 1.79 -1.14
C ALA A 177 -14.75 2.63 -2.41
N VAL A 178 -14.72 3.97 -2.29
CA VAL A 178 -14.73 4.88 -3.45
C VAL A 178 -13.80 6.07 -3.22
N GLY A 179 -13.24 6.57 -4.33
CA GLY A 179 -12.50 7.81 -4.44
C GLY A 179 -11.05 7.74 -3.97
N HIS A 180 -10.42 8.90 -3.83
CA HIS A 180 -9.00 9.01 -3.46
C HIS A 180 -8.65 8.35 -2.13
N TYR A 181 -9.56 8.40 -1.17
CA TYR A 181 -9.38 7.86 0.17
C TYR A 181 -10.03 6.50 0.37
N GLN A 182 -10.62 5.90 -0.69
CA GLN A 182 -11.32 4.62 -0.63
C GLN A 182 -12.26 4.49 0.58
N LEU A 183 -13.10 5.52 0.79
CA LEU A 183 -14.02 5.54 1.90
C LEU A 183 -15.21 4.60 1.67
N MET A 184 -15.49 3.79 2.69
CA MET A 184 -16.71 2.96 2.71
C MET A 184 -17.95 3.85 2.85
N PRO A 185 -19.12 3.47 2.28
CA PRO A 185 -20.33 4.28 2.35
C PRO A 185 -20.75 4.67 3.76
N PHE A 186 -20.68 3.75 4.71
CA PHE A 186 -21.04 3.99 6.11
C PHE A 186 -20.08 4.97 6.79
N VAL A 187 -18.79 4.92 6.46
CA VAL A 187 -17.77 5.86 6.98
C VAL A 187 -18.05 7.25 6.43
N ALA A 188 -18.22 7.37 5.12
CA ALA A 188 -18.50 8.65 4.47
C ALA A 188 -19.76 9.33 5.07
N LYS A 189 -20.86 8.59 5.21
CA LYS A 189 -22.11 9.09 5.83
C LYS A 189 -21.89 9.51 7.28
N LYS A 190 -21.12 8.76 8.07
CA LYS A 190 -20.80 9.10 9.47
C LYS A 190 -20.15 10.48 9.58
N TYR A 191 -19.31 10.85 8.60
CA TYR A 191 -18.61 12.13 8.58
C TYR A 191 -19.30 13.21 7.72
N GLY A 192 -20.59 13.01 7.40
CA GLY A 192 -21.44 14.02 6.80
C GLY A 192 -21.46 14.06 5.27
N LEU A 193 -20.84 13.08 4.60
CA LEU A 193 -20.87 12.98 3.14
C LEU A 193 -22.21 12.39 2.66
N VAL A 194 -22.73 12.94 1.58
CA VAL A 194 -23.87 12.35 0.87
C VAL A 194 -23.36 11.18 0.04
N VAL A 195 -24.00 10.01 0.20
CA VAL A 195 -23.73 8.82 -0.62
C VAL A 195 -25.08 8.25 -1.07
N SER A 196 -25.46 8.58 -2.29
CA SER A 196 -26.71 8.15 -2.94
C SER A 196 -26.45 7.79 -4.41
N GLY A 197 -27.48 7.31 -5.11
CA GLY A 197 -27.39 7.04 -6.55
C GLY A 197 -27.23 8.31 -7.40
N ALA A 198 -27.71 9.46 -6.92
CA ALA A 198 -27.65 10.74 -7.63
C ALA A 198 -26.41 11.58 -7.26
N ARG A 199 -25.86 11.39 -6.05
CA ARG A 199 -24.73 12.17 -5.54
C ARG A 199 -23.85 11.29 -4.63
N ASP A 200 -22.54 11.28 -4.90
CA ASP A 200 -21.57 10.55 -4.09
C ASP A 200 -20.37 11.48 -3.81
N ASP A 201 -20.38 12.12 -2.64
CA ASP A 201 -19.37 13.09 -2.21
C ASP A 201 -18.00 12.47 -1.99
N ARG A 202 -17.87 11.14 -2.02
CA ARG A 202 -16.57 10.45 -1.95
C ARG A 202 -15.69 10.69 -3.17
N HIS A 203 -16.28 11.16 -4.28
CA HIS A 203 -15.57 11.58 -5.49
C HIS A 203 -15.03 13.01 -5.38
N ASP A 204 -15.58 13.82 -4.49
CA ASP A 204 -15.07 15.16 -4.21
C ASP A 204 -13.81 15.06 -3.35
N PHE A 205 -12.73 15.68 -3.81
CA PHE A 205 -11.44 15.58 -3.14
C PHE A 205 -11.47 16.25 -1.76
N GLN A 206 -11.98 17.45 -1.64
CA GLN A 206 -12.01 18.22 -0.39
C GLN A 206 -12.91 17.54 0.66
N LEU A 207 -14.13 17.16 0.28
CA LEU A 207 -15.08 16.50 1.17
C LEU A 207 -14.55 15.14 1.64
N SER A 208 -13.97 14.36 0.72
CA SER A 208 -13.38 13.06 1.09
C SER A 208 -12.10 13.19 1.92
N SER A 209 -11.27 14.22 1.69
CA SER A 209 -10.11 14.54 2.53
C SER A 209 -10.52 14.87 3.95
N MET A 210 -11.54 15.74 4.12
CA MET A 210 -12.08 16.09 5.44
C MET A 210 -12.63 14.86 6.18
N ALA A 211 -13.35 13.99 5.48
CA ALA A 211 -13.90 12.77 6.09
C ALA A 211 -12.78 11.78 6.49
N ALA A 212 -11.75 11.64 5.66
CA ALA A 212 -10.59 10.80 5.97
C ALA A 212 -9.80 11.33 7.17
N ALA A 213 -9.54 12.64 7.23
CA ALA A 213 -8.86 13.27 8.36
C ALA A 213 -9.66 13.11 9.67
N LYS A 214 -10.99 13.32 9.63
CA LYS A 214 -11.86 13.07 10.79
C LYS A 214 -11.87 11.59 11.21
N LEU A 215 -11.88 10.66 10.24
CA LEU A 215 -11.76 9.22 10.52
C LEU A 215 -10.43 8.91 11.24
N MET A 216 -9.33 9.49 10.79
CA MET A 216 -8.03 9.35 11.45
C MET A 216 -8.08 9.86 12.88
N ARG A 217 -8.55 11.10 13.09
CA ARG A 217 -8.63 11.75 14.40
C ARG A 217 -9.54 11.01 15.38
N ASP A 218 -10.74 10.66 14.94
CA ASP A 218 -11.80 10.20 15.85
C ASP A 218 -11.80 8.68 16.04
N TYR A 219 -11.18 7.94 15.14
CA TYR A 219 -11.24 6.48 15.16
C TYR A 219 -9.89 5.79 15.05
N CYS A 220 -9.08 6.11 14.02
CA CYS A 220 -7.87 5.32 13.77
C CYS A 220 -6.81 5.56 14.85
N ILE A 221 -6.44 6.81 15.09
CA ILE A 221 -5.41 7.19 16.08
C ILE A 221 -5.79 6.74 17.50
N PRO A 222 -7.01 7.02 18.02
CA PRO A 222 -7.37 6.59 19.38
C PRO A 222 -7.41 5.06 19.54
N ASN A 223 -7.76 4.31 18.49
CA ASN A 223 -7.71 2.85 18.56
C ASN A 223 -6.28 2.33 18.53
N ALA A 224 -5.40 2.90 17.71
CA ALA A 224 -3.97 2.55 17.68
C ALA A 224 -3.30 2.84 19.05
N GLN A 225 -3.61 3.99 19.67
CA GLN A 225 -3.12 4.32 21.01
C GLN A 225 -3.53 3.28 22.06
N ARG A 226 -4.83 2.93 22.10
CA ARG A 226 -5.31 1.89 23.03
C ARG A 226 -4.65 0.52 22.82
N MET A 227 -4.38 0.16 21.56
CA MET A 227 -3.67 -1.08 21.25
C MET A 227 -2.22 -1.05 21.68
N ALA A 228 -1.50 0.04 21.44
CA ALA A 228 -0.11 0.21 21.88
C ALA A 228 -0.02 0.09 23.42
N ILE A 229 -0.85 0.83 24.14
CA ILE A 229 -0.90 0.80 25.61
C ILE A 229 -1.23 -0.61 26.13
N SER A 230 -2.13 -1.33 25.47
CA SER A 230 -2.56 -2.69 25.92
C SER A 230 -1.44 -3.73 25.88
N ILE A 231 -0.35 -3.46 25.19
CA ILE A 231 0.85 -4.32 25.10
C ILE A 231 2.09 -3.70 25.73
N GLY A 232 1.91 -2.62 26.54
CA GLY A 232 2.97 -1.98 27.27
C GLY A 232 3.84 -1.00 26.48
N LEU A 233 3.38 -0.56 25.28
CA LEU A 233 4.07 0.47 24.51
C LEU A 233 3.48 1.84 24.80
N GLU A 234 4.35 2.84 24.92
CA GLU A 234 3.94 4.24 25.01
C GLU A 234 3.75 4.82 23.60
N PRO A 235 2.50 5.22 23.23
CA PRO A 235 2.23 5.71 21.90
C PRO A 235 2.78 7.14 21.72
N ASN A 236 3.62 7.32 20.71
CA ASN A 236 4.05 8.63 20.24
C ASN A 236 3.58 8.82 18.80
N LEU A 237 2.75 9.84 18.56
CA LEU A 237 2.09 10.09 17.27
C LEU A 237 3.06 10.44 16.15
N ASP A 238 4.25 10.93 16.48
CA ASP A 238 5.29 11.32 15.53
C ASP A 238 6.26 10.19 15.20
N GLN A 239 6.12 9.06 15.87
CA GLN A 239 6.93 7.88 15.57
C GLN A 239 6.33 7.08 14.41
N LEU A 240 7.20 6.72 13.46
CA LEU A 240 6.80 5.99 12.24
C LEU A 240 6.10 4.67 12.55
N TRP A 241 6.58 3.90 13.53
CA TRP A 241 5.93 2.65 13.90
C TRP A 241 4.46 2.86 14.32
N PHE A 242 4.17 3.95 15.05
CA PHE A 242 2.82 4.28 15.48
C PHE A 242 1.94 4.72 14.29
N GLN A 243 2.51 5.48 13.37
CA GLN A 243 1.84 5.88 12.14
C GLN A 243 1.50 4.64 11.29
N LEU A 244 2.41 3.67 11.16
CA LEU A 244 2.17 2.41 10.45
C LEU A 244 1.11 1.54 11.13
N LEU A 245 1.08 1.48 12.48
CA LEU A 245 0.00 0.82 13.23
C LEU A 245 -1.36 1.49 12.94
N THR A 246 -1.40 2.81 12.92
CA THR A 246 -2.60 3.59 12.60
C THR A 246 -3.09 3.31 11.18
N MET A 247 -2.18 3.16 10.21
CA MET A 247 -2.52 2.78 8.84
C MET A 247 -3.15 1.38 8.77
N HIS A 248 -2.71 0.43 9.58
CA HIS A 248 -3.39 -0.86 9.69
C HIS A 248 -4.83 -0.71 10.20
N VAL A 249 -5.08 0.19 11.17
CA VAL A 249 -6.44 0.46 11.65
C VAL A 249 -7.33 1.07 10.57
N TYR A 250 -6.77 1.96 9.75
CA TYR A 250 -7.48 2.55 8.61
C TYR A 250 -7.94 1.49 7.61
N ASN A 251 -7.03 0.59 7.23
CA ASN A 251 -7.29 -0.46 6.23
C ASN A 251 -8.19 -1.60 6.74
N ALA A 252 -7.83 -2.18 7.89
CA ALA A 252 -8.44 -3.41 8.38
C ALA A 252 -9.54 -3.19 9.42
N GLY A 253 -9.65 -1.97 9.95
CA GLY A 253 -10.52 -1.63 11.07
C GLY A 253 -9.97 -2.12 12.42
N ALA A 254 -10.30 -1.39 13.49
CA ALA A 254 -9.76 -1.61 14.82
C ALA A 254 -9.97 -3.04 15.37
N GLY A 255 -11.10 -3.67 15.04
CA GLY A 255 -11.40 -5.01 15.53
C GLY A 255 -10.42 -6.07 15.02
N ASN A 256 -10.06 -6.01 13.75
CA ASN A 256 -9.11 -6.96 13.14
C ASN A 256 -7.67 -6.68 13.58
N VAL A 257 -7.28 -5.40 13.66
CA VAL A 257 -5.94 -5.02 14.12
C VAL A 257 -5.73 -5.40 15.58
N ARG A 258 -6.76 -5.23 16.44
CA ARG A 258 -6.69 -5.66 17.85
C ARG A 258 -6.43 -7.15 17.98
N LYS A 259 -7.10 -7.99 17.17
CA LYS A 259 -6.84 -9.45 17.14
C LYS A 259 -5.40 -9.74 16.72
N ALA A 260 -4.89 -9.02 15.73
CA ALA A 260 -3.51 -9.20 15.27
C ALA A 260 -2.48 -8.75 16.32
N VAL A 261 -2.69 -7.61 16.97
CA VAL A 261 -1.83 -7.13 18.08
C VAL A 261 -1.84 -8.12 19.24
N ALA A 262 -3.02 -8.64 19.62
CA ALA A 262 -3.12 -9.67 20.65
C ALA A 262 -2.38 -10.96 20.28
N ALA A 263 -2.43 -11.37 19.00
CA ALA A 263 -1.70 -12.55 18.53
C ALA A 263 -0.18 -12.34 18.48
N VAL A 264 0.28 -11.10 18.28
CA VAL A 264 1.72 -10.75 18.35
C VAL A 264 2.24 -10.90 19.78
N GLY A 265 1.44 -10.55 20.78
CA GLY A 265 1.82 -10.58 22.20
C GLY A 265 2.82 -9.49 22.58
N THR A 266 3.65 -9.77 23.56
CA THR A 266 4.65 -8.83 24.10
C THR A 266 5.75 -8.53 23.07
N VAL A 267 6.13 -7.27 22.99
CA VAL A 267 7.22 -6.74 22.16
C VAL A 267 8.08 -5.77 22.95
N ARG A 268 9.31 -5.54 22.51
CA ARG A 268 10.26 -4.63 23.15
C ARG A 268 10.03 -3.17 22.78
N ASN A 269 9.57 -2.93 21.53
CA ASN A 269 9.39 -1.60 20.98
C ASN A 269 8.36 -1.64 19.82
N GLY A 270 8.01 -0.47 19.31
CA GLY A 270 7.03 -0.32 18.23
C GLY A 270 7.49 -0.88 16.89
N GLU A 271 8.78 -0.81 16.59
CA GLU A 271 9.36 -1.37 15.37
C GLU A 271 9.19 -2.89 15.33
N GLU A 272 9.45 -3.57 16.44
CA GLU A 272 9.23 -5.00 16.56
C GLU A 272 7.74 -5.36 16.39
N LEU A 273 6.84 -4.55 16.94
CA LEU A 273 5.40 -4.72 16.73
C LEU A 273 5.06 -4.71 15.25
N ILE A 274 5.52 -3.70 14.51
CA ILE A 274 5.23 -3.58 13.07
C ILE A 274 5.80 -4.75 12.28
N LEU A 275 7.06 -5.15 12.52
CA LEU A 275 7.68 -6.29 11.85
C LEU A 275 6.93 -7.60 12.11
N LYS A 276 6.42 -7.80 13.32
CA LYS A 276 5.61 -8.97 13.66
C LYS A 276 4.22 -8.90 13.01
N LEU A 277 3.54 -7.74 13.01
CA LEU A 277 2.26 -7.55 12.33
C LEU A 277 2.33 -7.85 10.83
N TRP A 278 3.43 -7.55 10.16
CA TRP A 278 3.63 -7.88 8.74
C TRP A 278 3.61 -9.39 8.45
N LYS A 279 3.79 -10.22 9.47
CA LYS A 279 3.79 -11.70 9.37
C LYS A 279 2.58 -12.33 10.06
N THR A 280 1.86 -11.58 10.90
CA THR A 280 0.76 -12.11 11.71
C THR A 280 -0.51 -12.25 10.88
N GLN A 281 -1.19 -13.39 11.04
CA GLN A 281 -2.53 -13.61 10.52
C GLN A 281 -3.49 -13.86 11.70
N ALA A 282 -4.56 -13.07 11.79
CA ALA A 282 -5.54 -13.18 12.88
C ALA A 282 -6.93 -12.73 12.40
N GLY A 283 -7.84 -13.67 12.32
CA GLY A 283 -9.19 -13.41 11.78
C GLY A 283 -9.12 -12.88 10.34
N ALA A 284 -9.73 -11.72 10.09
CA ALA A 284 -9.69 -11.08 8.79
C ALA A 284 -8.42 -10.24 8.54
N PHE A 285 -7.55 -10.09 9.55
CA PHE A 285 -6.23 -9.51 9.36
C PHE A 285 -5.31 -10.53 8.70
N GLY A 286 -5.12 -10.42 7.41
CA GLY A 286 -4.35 -11.34 6.59
C GLY A 286 -3.49 -10.61 5.56
N ASN A 287 -3.17 -11.28 4.47
CA ASN A 287 -2.19 -10.81 3.46
C ASN A 287 -2.39 -9.36 3.00
N SER A 288 -3.62 -8.94 2.72
CA SER A 288 -3.90 -7.54 2.29
C SER A 288 -3.56 -6.54 3.38
N SER A 289 -4.01 -6.82 4.61
CA SER A 289 -3.79 -5.95 5.76
C SER A 289 -2.32 -5.95 6.19
N GLN A 290 -1.63 -7.10 6.12
CA GLN A 290 -0.20 -7.20 6.39
C GLN A 290 0.62 -6.33 5.44
N ASN A 291 0.25 -6.30 4.16
CA ASN A 291 0.98 -5.58 3.12
C ASN A 291 0.66 -4.07 3.09
N TYR A 292 -0.43 -3.63 3.70
CA TYR A 292 -0.91 -2.26 3.55
C TYR A 292 0.11 -1.20 3.99
N SER A 293 0.61 -1.28 5.22
CA SER A 293 1.61 -0.34 5.73
C SER A 293 2.97 -0.51 5.07
N GLN A 294 3.34 -1.73 4.65
CA GLN A 294 4.55 -1.97 3.87
C GLN A 294 4.50 -1.21 2.54
N LEU A 295 3.38 -1.31 1.84
CA LEU A 295 3.19 -0.64 0.56
C LEU A 295 3.14 0.88 0.71
N ALA A 296 2.44 1.38 1.75
CA ALA A 296 2.38 2.81 2.05
C ALA A 296 3.78 3.40 2.24
N LEU A 297 4.59 2.74 3.06
CA LEU A 297 5.95 3.18 3.33
C LEU A 297 6.87 3.04 2.10
N ALA A 298 6.77 1.96 1.35
CA ALA A 298 7.54 1.77 0.13
C ALA A 298 7.19 2.82 -0.94
N SER A 299 5.90 3.15 -1.10
CA SER A 299 5.45 4.23 -2.00
C SER A 299 5.97 5.59 -1.57
N TYR A 300 5.94 5.87 -0.26
CA TYR A 300 6.50 7.08 0.31
C TYR A 300 8.01 7.22 0.02
N ILE A 301 8.77 6.15 0.20
CA ILE A 301 10.21 6.15 -0.07
C ILE A 301 10.50 6.39 -1.56
N ASN A 302 9.77 5.69 -2.45
CA ASN A 302 9.92 5.90 -3.90
C ASN A 302 9.52 7.33 -4.30
N TYR A 303 8.51 7.92 -3.66
CA TYR A 303 8.11 9.30 -3.89
C TYR A 303 9.20 10.28 -3.45
N LEU A 304 9.83 10.05 -2.27
CA LEU A 304 10.98 10.84 -1.83
C LEU A 304 12.17 10.74 -2.78
N ASP A 305 12.48 9.53 -3.25
CA ASP A 305 13.60 9.30 -4.15
C ASP A 305 13.32 10.00 -5.51
N TRP A 306 12.10 9.91 -6.03
CA TRP A 306 11.66 10.61 -7.25
C TRP A 306 11.74 12.15 -7.14
N MET A 307 11.41 12.74 -5.98
CA MET A 307 11.51 14.19 -5.79
C MET A 307 12.96 14.72 -5.77
N ARG A 308 13.95 13.84 -5.61
CA ARG A 308 15.37 14.20 -5.58
C ARG A 308 16.05 14.09 -6.94
N GLU A 309 15.38 13.45 -7.90
CA GLU A 309 15.82 13.31 -9.30
C GLU A 309 15.44 14.55 -10.12
#